data_03eb0453cc6eca1a72a187f753bbb1d0
#
_entry.id   03eb0453cc6eca1a72a187f753bbb1d0
#
_cell.length_a   1.000
_cell.length_b   1.000
_cell.length_c   1.000
_cell.angle_alpha   90.00
_cell.angle_beta   90.00
_cell.angle_gamma   90.00
#
_symmetry.space_group_name_H-M   'P 1'
#
loop_
_entity.id
_entity.type
_entity.pdbx_description
1 polymer ?
#
loop_
_entity_poly.entity_id
_entity_poly.type
_entity_poly.pdbx_seq_one_letter_code
_entity_poly.pdbx_strand_id
1 'polypeptide(L)'
;MQRGGPGLGTIQPSQGDYFQATRGGGNGDYNVIVLAPNSVQEMADFVDLAFELAFKYRNPAMILSDGVIGQMMEKVVLPPYKPRRTEEEIRQQCPWATIGRTKDRKPNIITSLELKPEVMEARNIHLQEKYAEIREKEVRYETMFCDDAEYIIVAFGSAALSLIHI
;
A
#
# COMPACT_ATOMS: atom_id res chain seq x y z
N MET A 1 1.41 -9.38 -8.06
CA MET A 1 1.68 -9.00 -9.47
C MET A 1 0.43 -9.22 -10.28
N GLN A 2 -0.02 -8.18 -11.02
CA GLN A 2 -1.16 -8.27 -11.93
C GLN A 2 -0.76 -8.95 -13.25
N ARG A 3 -1.60 -9.82 -13.74
CA ARG A 3 -1.44 -10.51 -15.02
C ARG A 3 -2.79 -10.91 -15.58
N GLY A 4 -2.83 -11.32 -16.85
CA GLY A 4 -4.07 -11.77 -17.48
C GLY A 4 -4.68 -12.97 -16.74
N GLY A 5 -5.90 -12.82 -16.25
CA GLY A 5 -6.71 -13.83 -15.57
C GLY A 5 -7.90 -14.28 -16.42
N PRO A 6 -8.82 -15.06 -15.85
CA PRO A 6 -8.90 -15.54 -14.46
C PRO A 6 -8.01 -16.75 -14.17
N GLY A 7 -8.00 -17.16 -12.89
CA GLY A 7 -7.26 -18.31 -12.39
C GLY A 7 -5.74 -18.10 -12.44
N LEU A 8 -5.00 -19.14 -12.84
CA LEU A 8 -3.57 -19.07 -13.04
C LEU A 8 -3.20 -18.04 -14.12
N GLY A 9 -4.04 -17.85 -15.10
CA GLY A 9 -3.91 -16.84 -16.14
C GLY A 9 -2.70 -17.00 -17.03
N THR A 10 -2.23 -15.89 -17.56
CA THR A 10 -1.04 -15.80 -18.43
C THR A 10 0.03 -14.93 -17.79
N ILE A 11 1.26 -14.96 -18.33
CA ILE A 11 2.35 -14.05 -17.93
C ILE A 11 2.15 -12.66 -18.55
N GLN A 12 1.21 -12.51 -19.48
CA GLN A 12 0.94 -11.24 -20.16
C GLN A 12 0.47 -10.18 -19.15
N PRO A 13 0.91 -8.92 -19.30
CA PRO A 13 0.54 -7.85 -18.40
C PRO A 13 -0.98 -7.61 -18.46
N SER A 14 -1.51 -7.26 -17.31
CA SER A 14 -2.91 -6.86 -17.18
C SER A 14 -3.07 -5.99 -15.95
N GLN A 15 -3.99 -5.05 -15.98
CA GLN A 15 -4.36 -4.20 -14.85
C GLN A 15 -5.77 -4.54 -14.33
N GLY A 16 -6.21 -5.79 -14.50
CA GLY A 16 -7.54 -6.27 -14.12
C GLY A 16 -7.79 -6.34 -12.61
N ASP A 17 -6.73 -6.40 -11.78
CA ASP A 17 -6.84 -6.50 -10.32
C ASP A 17 -6.97 -5.13 -9.63
N TYR A 18 -7.01 -4.04 -10.40
CA TYR A 18 -7.08 -2.68 -9.87
C TYR A 18 -8.26 -2.48 -8.91
N PHE A 19 -9.46 -2.88 -9.30
CA PHE A 19 -10.64 -2.73 -8.45
C PHE A 19 -10.59 -3.65 -7.23
N GLN A 20 -10.09 -4.86 -7.36
CA GLN A 20 -9.91 -5.76 -6.23
C GLN A 20 -8.95 -5.15 -5.19
N ALA A 21 -7.86 -4.53 -5.63
CA ALA A 21 -6.89 -3.92 -4.75
C ALA A 21 -7.41 -2.63 -4.09
N THR A 22 -8.12 -1.77 -4.85
CA THR A 22 -8.49 -0.42 -4.42
C THR A 22 -9.92 -0.30 -3.89
N ARG A 23 -10.82 -1.23 -4.24
CA ARG A 23 -12.26 -1.18 -3.92
C ARG A 23 -12.69 -2.22 -2.90
N GLY A 24 -11.73 -2.92 -2.27
CA GLY A 24 -11.99 -4.02 -1.35
C GLY A 24 -12.23 -5.35 -2.07
N GLY A 25 -11.46 -6.38 -1.69
CA GLY A 25 -11.52 -7.71 -2.29
C GLY A 25 -12.21 -8.74 -1.40
N GLY A 26 -12.86 -8.33 -0.31
CA GLY A 26 -13.44 -9.24 0.66
C GLY A 26 -14.61 -8.63 1.43
N ASN A 27 -14.82 -9.13 2.64
CA ASN A 27 -15.94 -8.72 3.49
C ASN A 27 -15.66 -7.40 4.23
N GLY A 28 -16.62 -6.50 4.21
CA GLY A 28 -16.58 -5.21 4.92
C GLY A 28 -15.98 -4.06 4.11
N ASP A 29 -16.00 -2.88 4.69
CA ASP A 29 -15.62 -1.61 4.06
C ASP A 29 -14.18 -1.22 4.37
N TYR A 30 -13.26 -2.18 4.26
CA TYR A 30 -11.84 -1.93 4.46
C TYR A 30 -11.17 -1.38 3.19
N ASN A 31 -10.11 -0.59 3.40
CA ASN A 31 -9.25 -0.12 2.31
C ASN A 31 -7.79 -0.50 2.59
N VAL A 32 -7.05 -0.75 1.52
CA VAL A 32 -5.63 -1.05 1.54
C VAL A 32 -4.87 0.12 0.91
N ILE A 33 -3.69 0.43 1.44
CA ILE A 33 -2.79 1.38 0.79
C ILE A 33 -2.16 0.66 -0.40
N VAL A 34 -2.38 1.16 -1.61
CA VAL A 34 -1.90 0.53 -2.84
C VAL A 34 -0.89 1.43 -3.52
N LEU A 35 0.32 0.91 -3.72
CA LEU A 35 1.41 1.55 -4.44
C LEU A 35 1.62 0.83 -5.77
N ALA A 36 1.49 1.54 -6.87
CA ALA A 36 1.60 0.97 -8.22
C ALA A 36 2.85 1.52 -8.92
N PRO A 37 3.98 0.78 -8.90
CA PRO A 37 5.23 1.22 -9.49
C PRO A 37 5.15 1.26 -11.01
N ASN A 38 5.81 2.24 -11.63
CA ASN A 38 5.99 2.33 -13.09
C ASN A 38 7.40 1.94 -13.56
N SER A 39 8.31 1.61 -12.63
CA SER A 39 9.70 1.23 -12.92
C SER A 39 10.19 0.17 -11.92
N VAL A 40 11.32 -0.48 -12.23
CA VAL A 40 11.98 -1.41 -11.31
C VAL A 40 12.58 -0.66 -10.11
N GLN A 41 13.03 0.58 -10.31
CA GLN A 41 13.51 1.43 -9.23
C GLN A 41 12.37 1.71 -8.23
N GLU A 42 11.19 2.13 -8.70
CA GLU A 42 10.04 2.34 -7.82
C GLU A 42 9.60 1.06 -7.09
N MET A 43 9.69 -0.11 -7.76
CA MET A 43 9.42 -1.37 -7.05
C MET A 43 10.33 -1.57 -5.83
N ALA A 44 11.62 -1.23 -5.96
CA ALA A 44 12.56 -1.34 -4.84
C ALA A 44 12.28 -0.29 -3.75
N ASP A 45 12.05 0.96 -4.14
CA ASP A 45 11.81 2.08 -3.22
C ASP A 45 10.48 1.92 -2.47
N PHE A 46 9.46 1.39 -3.12
CA PHE A 46 8.15 1.18 -2.51
C PHE A 46 8.13 0.11 -1.43
N VAL A 47 9.16 -0.76 -1.35
CA VAL A 47 9.25 -1.73 -0.24
C VAL A 47 9.38 -1.00 1.09
N ASP A 48 10.33 -0.09 1.20
CA ASP A 48 10.52 0.72 2.42
C ASP A 48 9.29 1.58 2.70
N LEU A 49 8.79 2.27 1.68
CA LEU A 49 7.60 3.11 1.78
C LEU A 49 6.36 2.33 2.24
N ALA A 50 6.14 1.13 1.70
CA ALA A 50 5.00 0.30 2.09
C ALA A 50 5.07 -0.07 3.58
N PHE A 51 6.25 -0.44 4.09
CA PHE A 51 6.44 -0.70 5.51
C PHE A 51 6.22 0.56 6.35
N GLU A 52 6.78 1.70 5.96
CA GLU A 52 6.59 2.97 6.68
C GLU A 52 5.10 3.34 6.79
N LEU A 53 4.36 3.29 5.69
CA LEU A 53 2.94 3.60 5.67
C LEU A 53 2.11 2.57 6.46
N ALA A 54 2.44 1.28 6.32
CA ALA A 54 1.74 0.22 7.04
C ALA A 54 1.88 0.37 8.56
N PHE A 55 3.07 0.72 9.04
CA PHE A 55 3.31 0.97 10.47
C PHE A 55 2.70 2.29 10.94
N LYS A 56 2.83 3.36 10.16
CA LYS A 56 2.27 4.70 10.47
C LYS A 56 0.77 4.64 10.70
N TYR A 57 0.05 4.00 9.80
CA TYR A 57 -1.42 3.95 9.82
C TYR A 57 -1.99 2.67 10.43
N ARG A 58 -1.14 1.70 10.80
CA ARG A 58 -1.57 0.35 11.17
C ARG A 58 -2.59 -0.20 10.16
N ASN A 59 -2.21 -0.15 8.89
CA ASN A 59 -3.04 -0.52 7.77
C ASN A 59 -2.24 -1.40 6.80
N PRO A 60 -2.82 -2.43 6.20
CA PRO A 60 -2.13 -3.17 5.16
C PRO A 60 -1.72 -2.27 4.00
N ALA A 61 -0.51 -2.46 3.50
CA ALA A 61 -0.02 -1.84 2.28
C ALA A 61 0.29 -2.92 1.24
N MET A 62 0.05 -2.61 -0.02
CA MET A 62 0.22 -3.50 -1.16
C MET A 62 1.05 -2.81 -2.23
N ILE A 63 2.07 -3.48 -2.76
CA ILE A 63 2.74 -3.07 -3.98
C ILE A 63 2.08 -3.85 -5.12
N LEU A 64 1.40 -3.13 -6.01
CA LEU A 64 0.63 -3.69 -7.11
C LEU A 64 1.38 -3.49 -8.43
N SER A 65 2.31 -4.37 -8.73
CA SER A 65 3.06 -4.40 -9.98
C SER A 65 2.36 -5.25 -11.03
N ASP A 66 2.53 -4.91 -12.29
CA ASP A 66 2.08 -5.75 -13.41
C ASP A 66 3.17 -6.68 -13.96
N GLY A 67 2.79 -7.54 -14.91
CA GLY A 67 3.67 -8.56 -15.46
C GLY A 67 4.84 -8.01 -16.28
N VAL A 68 4.77 -6.79 -16.82
CA VAL A 68 5.90 -6.16 -17.54
C VAL A 68 6.93 -5.69 -16.52
N ILE A 69 6.53 -4.83 -15.58
CA ILE A 69 7.45 -4.30 -14.56
C ILE A 69 8.11 -5.44 -13.77
N GLY A 70 7.36 -6.50 -13.45
CA GLY A 70 7.89 -7.65 -12.72
C GLY A 70 8.89 -8.52 -13.48
N GLN A 71 9.01 -8.35 -14.79
CA GLN A 71 9.96 -9.07 -15.64
C GLN A 71 11.08 -8.17 -16.22
N MET A 72 10.96 -6.86 -16.06
CA MET A 72 11.95 -5.91 -16.55
C MET A 72 13.26 -6.03 -15.79
N MET A 73 14.33 -5.74 -16.48
CA MET A 73 15.67 -5.57 -15.90
C MET A 73 16.14 -4.14 -16.14
N GLU A 74 16.35 -3.42 -15.04
CA GLU A 74 16.86 -2.06 -15.03
C GLU A 74 17.99 -1.94 -14.02
N LYS A 75 18.81 -0.91 -14.18
CA LYS A 75 19.78 -0.55 -13.15
C LYS A 75 19.03 0.04 -11.94
N VAL A 76 19.16 -0.62 -10.79
CA VAL A 76 18.53 -0.19 -9.55
C VAL A 76 19.59 0.30 -8.57
N VAL A 77 19.34 1.45 -7.96
CA VAL A 77 20.09 1.96 -6.83
C VAL A 77 19.37 1.50 -5.56
N LEU A 78 19.97 0.55 -4.83
CA LEU A 78 19.40 0.07 -3.59
C LEU A 78 19.51 1.14 -2.50
N PRO A 79 18.49 1.25 -1.63
CA PRO A 79 18.55 2.16 -0.49
C PRO A 79 19.72 1.76 0.44
N PRO A 80 20.28 2.72 1.19
CA PRO A 80 21.34 2.41 2.15
C PRO A 80 20.82 1.47 3.23
N TYR A 81 21.73 0.60 3.72
CA TYR A 81 21.40 -0.31 4.82
C TYR A 81 20.88 0.47 6.03
N LYS A 82 19.70 0.13 6.50
CA LYS A 82 19.12 0.65 7.75
C LYS A 82 19.40 -0.38 8.87
N PRO A 83 20.03 0.00 9.98
CA PRO A 83 20.23 -0.91 11.08
C PRO A 83 18.90 -1.35 11.69
N ARG A 84 18.88 -2.57 12.22
CA ARG A 84 17.69 -3.08 12.91
C ARG A 84 17.36 -2.19 14.12
N ARG A 85 16.09 -1.82 14.22
CA ARG A 85 15.59 -1.07 15.39
C ARG A 85 15.79 -1.86 16.68
N THR A 86 16.13 -1.16 17.74
CA THR A 86 16.22 -1.74 19.08
C THR A 86 14.80 -2.04 19.62
N GLU A 87 14.72 -2.91 20.62
CA GLU A 87 13.43 -3.19 21.28
C GLU A 87 12.82 -1.93 21.89
N GLU A 88 13.64 -1.02 22.41
CA GLU A 88 13.17 0.22 23.00
C GLU A 88 12.54 1.14 21.94
N GLU A 89 13.18 1.33 20.81
CA GLU A 89 12.62 2.08 19.69
C GLU A 89 11.31 1.46 19.19
N ILE A 90 11.24 0.13 19.10
CA ILE A 90 10.01 -0.57 18.71
C ILE A 90 8.90 -0.33 19.76
N ARG A 91 9.21 -0.37 21.05
CA ARG A 91 8.23 -0.11 22.12
C ARG A 91 7.67 1.30 22.06
N GLN A 92 8.51 2.29 21.78
CA GLN A 92 8.08 3.69 21.68
C GLN A 92 7.25 3.96 20.43
N GLN A 93 7.68 3.45 19.29
CA GLN A 93 7.01 3.69 17.99
C GLN A 93 5.79 2.78 17.77
N CYS A 94 5.82 1.57 18.30
CA CYS A 94 4.79 0.56 18.09
C CYS A 94 4.28 -0.01 19.42
N PRO A 95 3.55 0.75 20.24
CA PRO A 95 3.08 0.27 21.55
C PRO A 95 2.15 -0.94 21.46
N TRP A 96 1.63 -1.22 20.27
CA TRP A 96 0.81 -2.37 19.94
C TRP A 96 1.61 -3.64 19.57
N ALA A 97 2.93 -3.54 19.42
CA ALA A 97 3.77 -4.67 18.99
C ALA A 97 3.81 -5.81 20.04
N THR A 98 3.99 -7.03 19.57
CA THR A 98 4.06 -8.25 20.38
C THR A 98 5.50 -8.55 20.83
N ILE A 99 6.10 -7.63 21.55
CA ILE A 99 7.49 -7.69 22.04
C ILE A 99 7.64 -8.30 23.44
N GLY A 100 6.70 -9.13 23.83
CA GLY A 100 6.65 -9.72 25.17
C GLY A 100 5.90 -8.85 26.18
N ARG A 101 5.60 -9.44 27.34
CA ARG A 101 4.88 -8.79 28.43
C ARG A 101 5.89 -8.34 29.52
N THR A 102 5.89 -7.07 29.84
CA THR A 102 6.54 -6.54 31.02
C THR A 102 5.54 -6.40 32.18
N LYS A 103 6.00 -6.26 33.43
CA LYS A 103 5.11 -6.17 34.61
C LYS A 103 4.20 -4.94 34.59
N ASP A 104 4.65 -3.88 33.94
CA ASP A 104 4.04 -2.54 33.85
C ASP A 104 3.14 -2.38 32.61
N ARG A 105 3.09 -3.36 31.73
CA ARG A 105 2.30 -3.30 30.50
C ARG A 105 1.07 -4.21 30.57
N LYS A 106 -0.10 -3.63 30.24
CA LYS A 106 -1.31 -4.43 30.03
C LYS A 106 -1.19 -5.31 28.78
N PRO A 107 -1.85 -6.48 28.75
CA PRO A 107 -1.90 -7.28 27.53
C PRO A 107 -2.52 -6.50 26.38
N ASN A 108 -1.92 -6.61 25.18
CA ASN A 108 -2.58 -6.14 23.96
C ASN A 108 -3.58 -7.22 23.51
N ILE A 109 -4.85 -6.85 23.54
CA ILE A 109 -5.92 -7.70 23.00
C ILE A 109 -6.28 -7.12 21.63
N ILE A 110 -5.99 -7.87 20.57
CA ILE A 110 -6.33 -7.50 19.21
C ILE A 110 -7.37 -8.50 18.71
N THR A 111 -8.57 -7.97 18.44
CA THR A 111 -9.69 -8.77 17.94
C THR A 111 -10.44 -7.98 16.89
N SER A 112 -11.05 -8.69 15.96
CA SER A 112 -11.97 -8.12 14.95
C SER A 112 -13.44 -8.46 15.28
N LEU A 113 -13.68 -9.19 16.38
CA LEU A 113 -15.03 -9.54 16.80
C LEU A 113 -15.64 -8.42 17.65
N GLU A 114 -16.68 -7.79 17.12
CA GLU A 114 -17.50 -6.82 17.83
C GLU A 114 -18.94 -7.33 17.86
N LEU A 115 -19.40 -7.71 19.05
CA LEU A 115 -20.75 -8.27 19.19
C LEU A 115 -21.84 -7.20 19.32
N LYS A 116 -21.46 -5.98 19.68
CA LYS A 116 -22.39 -4.85 19.84
C LYS A 116 -22.36 -3.98 18.58
N PRO A 117 -23.52 -3.75 17.92
CA PRO A 117 -23.59 -2.94 16.71
C PRO A 117 -22.98 -1.54 16.87
N GLU A 118 -23.22 -0.89 18.00
CA GLU A 118 -22.76 0.47 18.27
C GLU A 118 -21.22 0.54 18.35
N VAL A 119 -20.56 -0.53 18.84
CA VAL A 119 -19.11 -0.62 18.91
C VAL A 119 -18.53 -0.83 17.50
N MET A 120 -19.19 -1.63 16.68
CA MET A 120 -18.79 -1.84 15.29
C MET A 120 -18.97 -0.55 14.47
N GLU A 121 -20.07 0.19 14.66
CA GLU A 121 -20.31 1.48 14.02
C GLU A 121 -19.20 2.49 14.36
N ALA A 122 -18.89 2.65 15.65
CA ALA A 122 -17.83 3.54 16.10
C ALA A 122 -16.45 3.15 15.50
N ARG A 123 -16.16 1.85 15.40
CA ARG A 123 -14.96 1.36 14.74
C ARG A 123 -14.93 1.72 13.25
N ASN A 124 -16.03 1.55 12.54
CA ASN A 124 -16.11 1.87 11.11
C ASN A 124 -15.98 3.38 10.88
N ILE A 125 -16.56 4.24 11.71
CA ILE A 125 -16.36 5.69 11.67
C ILE A 125 -14.88 6.02 11.79
N HIS A 126 -14.20 5.48 12.82
CA HIS A 126 -12.76 5.68 13.00
C HIS A 126 -11.93 5.19 11.81
N LEU A 127 -12.30 4.06 11.19
CA LEU A 127 -11.62 3.57 9.99
C LEU A 127 -11.80 4.52 8.80
N GLN A 128 -13.01 5.07 8.60
CA GLN A 128 -13.27 6.02 7.52
C GLN A 128 -12.51 7.34 7.71
N GLU A 129 -12.40 7.84 8.95
CA GLU A 129 -11.56 9.00 9.28
C GLU A 129 -10.09 8.74 8.93
N LYS A 130 -9.55 7.58 9.33
CA LYS A 130 -8.19 7.16 8.96
C LYS A 130 -8.00 7.09 7.45
N TYR A 131 -8.95 6.51 6.71
CA TYR A 131 -8.86 6.41 5.25
C TYR A 131 -8.96 7.78 4.57
N ALA A 132 -9.73 8.71 5.11
CA ALA A 132 -9.76 10.09 4.64
C ALA A 132 -8.41 10.77 4.80
N GLU A 133 -7.77 10.61 5.96
CA GLU A 133 -6.42 11.13 6.23
C GLU A 133 -5.38 10.54 5.27
N ILE A 134 -5.41 9.22 5.03
CA ILE A 134 -4.51 8.56 4.07
C ILE A 134 -4.71 9.12 2.66
N ARG A 135 -5.95 9.30 2.22
CA ARG A 135 -6.26 9.86 0.89
C ARG A 135 -5.80 11.29 0.73
N GLU A 136 -5.81 12.08 1.79
CA GLU A 136 -5.35 13.46 1.75
C GLU A 136 -3.83 13.56 1.74
N LYS A 137 -3.14 12.75 2.56
CA LYS A 137 -1.71 12.91 2.84
C LYS A 137 -0.78 12.01 2.03
N GLU A 138 -1.28 10.88 1.54
CA GLU A 138 -0.41 9.83 0.99
C GLU A 138 -0.62 9.56 -0.51
N VAL A 139 -1.47 10.33 -1.18
CA VAL A 139 -1.59 10.23 -2.64
C VAL A 139 -0.31 10.74 -3.30
N ARG A 140 0.26 9.92 -4.18
CA ARG A 140 1.47 10.20 -4.94
C ARG A 140 1.17 10.09 -6.42
N TYR A 141 1.56 11.10 -7.16
CA TYR A 141 1.47 11.16 -8.61
C TYR A 141 2.52 12.11 -9.15
N GLU A 142 2.88 11.92 -10.39
CA GLU A 142 3.69 12.83 -11.17
C GLU A 142 2.85 13.43 -12.28
N THR A 143 3.03 14.72 -12.57
CA THR A 143 2.36 15.40 -13.67
C THR A 143 3.38 15.75 -14.74
N MET A 144 3.06 15.44 -15.99
CA MET A 144 3.90 15.77 -17.15
C MET A 144 3.05 16.47 -18.20
N PHE A 145 3.52 17.62 -18.69
CA PHE A 145 2.87 18.38 -19.76
C PHE A 145 1.39 18.73 -19.52
N CYS A 146 1.03 19.06 -18.26
CA CYS A 146 -0.37 19.28 -17.88
C CYS A 146 -0.81 20.77 -17.92
N ASP A 147 0.13 21.73 -18.00
CA ASP A 147 -0.17 23.16 -17.77
C ASP A 147 -1.10 23.76 -18.83
N ASP A 148 -1.06 23.28 -20.06
CA ASP A 148 -1.88 23.75 -21.19
C ASP A 148 -2.67 22.61 -21.87
N ALA A 149 -2.80 21.46 -21.19
CA ALA A 149 -3.42 20.27 -21.75
C ALA A 149 -4.94 20.40 -21.87
N GLU A 150 -5.49 20.18 -23.06
CA GLU A 150 -6.94 20.01 -23.27
C GLU A 150 -7.44 18.64 -22.78
N TYR A 151 -6.57 17.64 -22.80
CA TYR A 151 -6.86 16.27 -22.38
C TYR A 151 -5.78 15.78 -21.44
N ILE A 152 -6.18 15.15 -20.33
CA ILE A 152 -5.27 14.54 -19.35
C ILE A 152 -5.48 13.04 -19.34
N ILE A 153 -4.39 12.27 -19.50
CA ILE A 153 -4.38 10.83 -19.36
C ILE A 153 -3.84 10.48 -17.98
N VAL A 154 -4.56 9.66 -17.24
CA VAL A 154 -4.11 9.13 -15.95
C VAL A 154 -3.78 7.66 -16.12
N ALA A 155 -2.56 7.28 -15.75
CA ALA A 155 -2.06 5.90 -15.89
C ALA A 155 -1.19 5.49 -14.71
N PHE A 156 -1.00 4.19 -14.55
CA PHE A 156 -0.10 3.59 -13.56
C PHE A 156 0.59 2.34 -14.13
N GLY A 157 1.65 1.87 -13.46
CA GLY A 157 2.37 0.66 -13.88
C GLY A 157 2.95 0.75 -15.28
N SER A 158 2.95 -0.34 -16.03
CA SER A 158 3.48 -0.38 -17.40
C SER A 158 2.76 0.54 -18.38
N ALA A 159 1.49 0.87 -18.13
CA ALA A 159 0.77 1.84 -18.96
C ALA A 159 1.36 3.25 -18.78
N ALA A 160 1.71 3.66 -17.55
CA ALA A 160 2.40 4.92 -17.29
C ALA A 160 3.78 4.94 -17.95
N LEU A 161 4.56 3.86 -17.79
CA LEU A 161 5.88 3.73 -18.44
C LEU A 161 5.79 3.91 -19.95
N SER A 162 4.78 3.36 -20.60
CA SER A 162 4.58 3.51 -22.06
C SER A 162 4.26 4.94 -22.45
N LEU A 163 3.50 5.66 -21.63
CA LEU A 163 3.10 7.06 -21.90
C LEU A 163 4.27 8.05 -21.74
N ILE A 164 5.23 7.78 -20.88
CA ILE A 164 6.40 8.65 -20.69
C ILE A 164 7.28 8.70 -21.94
N HIS A 165 7.18 7.72 -22.82
CA HIS A 165 7.98 7.60 -24.04
C HIS A 165 7.25 8.08 -25.31
N ILE A 166 6.05 8.64 -25.20
CA ILE A 166 5.33 9.28 -26.31
C ILE A 166 5.66 10.76 -26.35
#